data_02d83501a0446c938ff2a6ecf1dfed8e
#
_entry.id   02d83501a0446c938ff2a6ecf1dfed8e
#
_cell.length_a   1.000
_cell.length_b   1.000
_cell.length_c   1.000
_cell.angle_alpha   90.00
_cell.angle_beta   90.00
_cell.angle_gamma   90.00
#
_symmetry.space_group_name_H-M   'P 1'
#
loop_
_entity.id
_entity.type
_entity.pdbx_description
1 polymer ?
#
loop_
_entity_poly.entity_id
_entity_poly.type
_entity_poly.pdbx_seq_one_letter_code
_entity_poly.pdbx_strand_id
1 'polypeptide(L)'
;TCGQRCTSTRRLIVHEDVYENVKDSLVKAYNQIKIGDPLDSDNHVGPLIDINAVEAYKSAISKVDEQGGSWLVKGGTLNGEEYSSGCYVKPAIAEVDNSLEIVYQETFAPILYIIKYKGDIKNAIDIQNEVDQGLSSAIMTNNLKEAELFLSHWGSDCGIANVNIGTSGAEIGGAFGGEKDTGGGRESGSDAWKVYMRRQTNTINFSSELPLAQGIKFDNN
;
A
#
# COMPACT_ATOMS: atom_id res chain seq x y z
N THR A 1 -6.46 1.66 -13.10
CA THR A 1 -7.17 2.28 -11.95
C THR A 1 -6.70 3.70 -11.65
N CYS A 2 -5.75 4.20 -12.42
CA CYS A 2 -5.21 5.56 -12.27
C CYS A 2 -4.69 5.87 -10.85
N GLY A 3 -4.02 4.89 -10.19
CA GLY A 3 -3.52 5.05 -8.84
C GLY A 3 -4.59 5.17 -7.73
N GLN A 4 -5.85 4.90 -8.05
CA GLN A 4 -7.00 5.09 -7.16
C GLN A 4 -7.46 3.80 -6.47
N ARG A 5 -6.51 2.92 -6.10
CA ARG A 5 -6.74 1.79 -5.20
C ARG A 5 -5.93 1.98 -3.92
N CYS A 6 -6.47 1.52 -2.82
CA CYS A 6 -5.75 1.49 -1.54
C CYS A 6 -4.43 0.70 -1.61
N THR A 7 -4.36 -0.31 -2.49
CA THR A 7 -3.16 -1.13 -2.74
C THR A 7 -2.33 -0.69 -3.94
N SER A 8 -2.57 0.48 -4.53
CA SER A 8 -1.72 1.02 -5.60
C SER A 8 -0.30 1.24 -5.10
N THR A 9 0.70 0.81 -5.89
CA THR A 9 2.11 1.07 -5.57
C THR A 9 2.38 2.57 -5.66
N ARG A 10 2.84 3.15 -4.57
CA ARG A 10 3.15 4.58 -4.46
C ARG A 10 4.64 4.84 -4.36
N ARG A 11 5.35 4.01 -3.62
CA ARG A 11 6.79 4.09 -3.42
C ARG A 11 7.44 2.83 -3.94
N LEU A 12 8.50 2.97 -4.70
CA LEU A 12 9.34 1.88 -5.22
C LEU A 12 10.76 2.09 -4.72
N ILE A 13 11.18 1.27 -3.78
CA ILE A 13 12.48 1.34 -3.12
C ILE A 13 13.41 0.37 -3.84
N VAL A 14 14.43 0.88 -4.52
CA VAL A 14 15.25 0.11 -5.46
C VAL A 14 16.71 0.12 -5.04
N HIS A 15 17.32 -1.07 -4.95
CA HIS A 15 18.74 -1.20 -4.65
C HIS A 15 19.61 -0.58 -5.76
N GLU A 16 20.71 0.08 -5.35
CA GLU A 16 21.56 0.83 -6.26
C GLU A 16 22.10 0.00 -7.43
N ASP A 17 22.38 -1.30 -7.24
CA ASP A 17 22.92 -2.18 -8.28
C ASP A 17 21.98 -2.42 -9.46
N VAL A 18 20.67 -2.33 -9.24
CA VAL A 18 19.64 -2.55 -10.28
C VAL A 18 18.88 -1.29 -10.65
N TYR A 19 19.18 -0.19 -9.95
CA TYR A 19 18.41 1.06 -10.03
C TYR A 19 18.25 1.60 -11.46
N GLU A 20 19.34 1.73 -12.19
CA GLU A 20 19.30 2.29 -13.55
C GLU A 20 18.52 1.39 -14.51
N ASN A 21 18.67 0.07 -14.41
CA ASN A 21 17.91 -0.88 -15.23
C ASN A 21 16.41 -0.84 -14.96
N VAL A 22 16.02 -0.73 -13.68
CA VAL A 22 14.61 -0.61 -13.27
C VAL A 22 14.04 0.71 -13.76
N LYS A 23 14.77 1.81 -13.57
CA LYS A 23 14.39 3.15 -14.03
C LYS A 23 14.10 3.17 -15.53
N ASP A 24 15.05 2.69 -16.34
CA ASP A 24 14.91 2.65 -17.81
C ASP A 24 13.71 1.80 -18.26
N SER A 25 13.51 0.66 -17.58
CA SER A 25 12.39 -0.23 -17.88
C SER A 25 11.03 0.42 -17.56
N LEU A 26 10.95 1.11 -16.42
CA LEU A 26 9.75 1.84 -16.01
C LEU A 26 9.42 2.99 -16.95
N VAL A 27 10.40 3.80 -17.34
CA VAL A 27 10.21 4.89 -18.31
C VAL A 27 9.68 4.35 -19.64
N LYS A 28 10.26 3.25 -20.14
CA LYS A 28 9.77 2.58 -21.35
C LYS A 28 8.33 2.09 -21.22
N ALA A 29 7.98 1.51 -20.09
CA ALA A 29 6.63 1.01 -19.82
C ALA A 29 5.61 2.18 -19.74
N TYR A 30 5.93 3.24 -19.02
CA TYR A 30 5.06 4.41 -18.88
C TYR A 30 4.81 5.14 -20.20
N ASN A 31 5.79 5.17 -21.10
CA ASN A 31 5.64 5.76 -22.44
C ASN A 31 4.68 4.96 -23.35
N GLN A 32 4.32 3.74 -22.99
CA GLN A 32 3.37 2.89 -23.72
C GLN A 32 1.95 2.96 -23.16
N ILE A 33 1.75 3.68 -22.03
CA ILE A 33 0.44 3.77 -21.38
C ILE A 33 -0.51 4.58 -22.28
N LYS A 34 -1.62 3.95 -22.65
CA LYS A 34 -2.73 4.59 -23.35
C LYS A 34 -3.74 5.09 -22.33
N ILE A 35 -4.17 6.33 -22.48
CA ILE A 35 -5.10 7.01 -21.58
C ILE A 35 -6.34 7.41 -22.39
N GLY A 36 -7.51 7.06 -21.89
CA GLY A 36 -8.76 7.37 -22.59
C GLY A 36 -9.99 6.79 -21.90
N ASP A 37 -11.08 6.67 -22.65
CA ASP A 37 -12.34 6.13 -22.16
C ASP A 37 -12.12 4.74 -21.53
N PRO A 38 -12.52 4.53 -20.25
CA PRO A 38 -12.36 3.26 -19.58
C PRO A 38 -13.25 2.14 -20.15
N LEU A 39 -14.24 2.46 -20.99
CA LEU A 39 -15.04 1.47 -21.70
C LEU A 39 -14.35 0.95 -22.98
N ASP A 40 -13.32 1.63 -23.45
CA ASP A 40 -12.48 1.16 -24.54
C ASP A 40 -11.36 0.26 -23.99
N SER A 41 -11.39 -1.01 -24.37
CA SER A 41 -10.43 -2.03 -23.92
C SER A 41 -8.98 -1.76 -24.36
N ASP A 42 -8.75 -0.89 -25.34
CA ASP A 42 -7.42 -0.50 -25.78
C ASP A 42 -6.74 0.50 -24.84
N ASN A 43 -7.49 1.13 -23.95
CA ASN A 43 -6.98 2.07 -22.97
C ASN A 43 -6.55 1.37 -21.68
N HIS A 44 -5.40 1.75 -21.15
CA HIS A 44 -4.85 1.22 -19.91
C HIS A 44 -5.31 2.01 -18.69
N VAL A 45 -5.55 3.30 -18.84
CA VAL A 45 -5.82 4.24 -17.74
C VAL A 45 -7.00 5.15 -18.12
N GLY A 46 -8.00 5.20 -17.25
CA GLY A 46 -9.13 6.10 -17.31
C GLY A 46 -8.90 7.39 -16.50
N PRO A 47 -9.98 8.18 -16.24
CA PRO A 47 -9.87 9.44 -15.51
C PRO A 47 -9.69 9.24 -14.00
N LEU A 48 -9.30 10.31 -13.32
CA LEU A 48 -9.51 10.47 -11.89
C LEU A 48 -11.00 10.63 -11.58
N ILE A 49 -11.38 10.36 -10.32
CA ILE A 49 -12.78 10.32 -9.90
C ILE A 49 -13.50 11.66 -10.07
N ASP A 50 -12.80 12.76 -9.78
CA ASP A 50 -13.35 14.11 -9.85
C ASP A 50 -12.24 15.18 -9.97
N ILE A 51 -12.68 16.45 -10.03
CA ILE A 51 -11.77 17.62 -10.09
C ILE A 51 -10.95 17.78 -8.82
N ASN A 52 -11.46 17.42 -7.65
CA ASN A 52 -10.68 17.51 -6.40
C ASN A 52 -9.48 16.56 -6.42
N ALA A 53 -9.66 15.36 -7.00
CA ALA A 53 -8.55 14.43 -7.21
C ALA A 53 -7.52 14.97 -8.21
N VAL A 54 -7.96 15.70 -9.25
CA VAL A 54 -7.06 16.40 -10.19
C VAL A 54 -6.27 17.51 -9.48
N GLU A 55 -6.90 18.29 -8.64
CA GLU A 55 -6.20 19.35 -7.87
C GLU A 55 -5.22 18.75 -6.86
N ALA A 56 -5.59 17.65 -6.19
CA ALA A 56 -4.66 16.92 -5.32
C ALA A 56 -3.45 16.39 -6.10
N TYR A 57 -3.67 15.85 -7.30
CA TYR A 57 -2.60 15.42 -8.20
C TYR A 57 -1.68 16.58 -8.60
N LYS A 58 -2.23 17.72 -9.01
CA LYS A 58 -1.45 18.93 -9.36
C LYS A 58 -0.63 19.43 -8.17
N SER A 59 -1.25 19.48 -7.00
CA SER A 59 -0.57 19.87 -5.76
C SER A 59 0.63 18.96 -5.46
N ALA A 60 0.45 17.63 -5.61
CA ALA A 60 1.55 16.69 -5.41
C ALA A 60 2.68 16.90 -6.43
N ILE A 61 2.36 17.15 -7.71
CA ILE A 61 3.37 17.49 -8.74
C ILE A 61 4.16 18.75 -8.32
N SER A 62 3.48 19.82 -7.88
CA SER A 62 4.14 21.04 -7.41
C SER A 62 5.04 20.80 -6.21
N LYS A 63 4.57 20.03 -5.23
CA LYS A 63 5.36 19.68 -4.03
C LYS A 63 6.62 18.88 -4.36
N VAL A 64 6.57 17.97 -5.33
CA VAL A 64 7.78 17.27 -5.80
C VAL A 64 8.79 18.27 -6.35
N ASP A 65 8.36 19.21 -7.20
CA ASP A 65 9.23 20.26 -7.77
C ASP A 65 9.80 21.18 -6.66
N GLU A 66 8.97 21.62 -5.72
CA GLU A 66 9.33 22.51 -4.60
C GLU A 66 10.32 21.86 -3.62
N GLN A 67 10.18 20.56 -3.38
CA GLN A 67 11.03 19.80 -2.47
C GLN A 67 12.30 19.25 -3.13
N GLY A 68 12.52 19.51 -4.42
CA GLY A 68 13.74 19.15 -5.14
C GLY A 68 13.76 17.74 -5.72
N GLY A 69 12.61 17.10 -5.87
CA GLY A 69 12.48 15.86 -6.64
C GLY A 69 12.70 16.10 -8.15
N SER A 70 13.01 15.07 -8.88
CA SER A 70 13.18 15.14 -10.34
C SER A 70 12.22 14.18 -11.05
N TRP A 71 11.90 14.49 -12.31
CA TRP A 71 10.93 13.72 -13.07
C TRP A 71 11.60 12.81 -14.08
N LEU A 72 11.37 11.53 -13.98
CA LEU A 72 11.68 10.56 -15.05
C LEU A 72 10.59 10.55 -16.10
N VAL A 73 9.33 10.64 -15.67
CA VAL A 73 8.17 10.87 -16.51
C VAL A 73 7.33 11.95 -15.85
N LYS A 74 7.33 13.16 -16.41
CA LYS A 74 6.55 14.26 -15.85
C LYS A 74 5.08 14.09 -16.20
N GLY A 75 4.24 14.11 -15.18
CA GLY A 75 2.80 14.10 -15.33
C GLY A 75 2.22 15.41 -15.85
N GLY A 76 0.92 15.52 -15.77
CA GLY A 76 0.15 16.70 -16.18
C GLY A 76 -1.28 16.35 -16.52
N THR A 77 -2.14 17.36 -16.64
CA THR A 77 -3.52 17.19 -17.09
C THR A 77 -3.60 17.05 -18.61
N LEU A 78 -4.55 16.24 -19.05
CA LEU A 78 -4.88 16.09 -20.48
C LEU A 78 -6.08 16.98 -20.84
N ASN A 79 -5.99 17.63 -21.99
CA ASN A 79 -7.03 18.51 -22.52
C ASN A 79 -7.37 18.09 -23.96
N GLY A 80 -8.61 18.30 -24.36
CA GLY A 80 -9.13 17.95 -25.70
C GLY A 80 -10.55 17.44 -25.59
N GLU A 81 -11.22 17.23 -26.70
CA GLU A 81 -12.60 16.74 -26.76
C GLU A 81 -12.73 15.36 -26.09
N GLU A 82 -11.75 14.49 -26.30
CA GLU A 82 -11.65 13.16 -25.72
C GLU A 82 -11.47 13.17 -24.19
N TYR A 83 -11.02 14.29 -23.63
CA TYR A 83 -10.79 14.51 -22.19
C TYR A 83 -11.72 15.57 -21.60
N SER A 84 -12.91 15.75 -22.16
CA SER A 84 -13.85 16.83 -21.82
C SER A 84 -14.31 16.86 -20.38
N SER A 85 -14.20 15.75 -19.64
CA SER A 85 -14.47 15.73 -18.20
C SER A 85 -13.47 16.57 -17.37
N GLY A 86 -12.30 16.91 -17.92
CA GLY A 86 -11.22 17.58 -17.21
C GLY A 86 -10.50 16.72 -16.15
N CYS A 87 -10.84 15.42 -16.04
CA CYS A 87 -10.34 14.53 -14.99
C CYS A 87 -9.21 13.59 -15.45
N TYR A 88 -8.74 13.73 -16.68
CA TYR A 88 -7.68 12.89 -17.21
C TYR A 88 -6.30 13.47 -16.90
N VAL A 89 -5.41 12.63 -16.38
CA VAL A 89 -4.03 12.99 -16.05
C VAL A 89 -3.05 11.96 -16.58
N LYS A 90 -1.83 12.38 -16.88
CA LYS A 90 -0.74 11.48 -17.27
C LYS A 90 -0.13 10.84 -16.01
N PRO A 91 0.06 9.51 -15.97
CA PRO A 91 0.87 8.88 -14.95
C PRO A 91 2.29 9.46 -14.90
N ALA A 92 2.81 9.63 -13.67
CA ALA A 92 4.09 10.27 -13.43
C ALA A 92 5.05 9.36 -12.65
N ILE A 93 6.35 9.51 -12.90
CA ILE A 93 7.42 8.88 -12.08
C ILE A 93 8.35 10.00 -11.61
N ALA A 94 8.43 10.16 -10.30
CA ALA A 94 9.38 11.07 -9.65
C ALA A 94 10.54 10.28 -9.04
N GLU A 95 11.77 10.69 -9.35
CA GLU A 95 12.97 10.27 -8.65
C GLU A 95 13.15 11.18 -7.44
N VAL A 96 13.14 10.60 -6.25
CA VAL A 96 13.08 11.35 -5.01
C VAL A 96 14.02 10.76 -3.94
N ASP A 97 14.47 11.62 -3.03
CA ASP A 97 15.05 11.19 -1.77
C ASP A 97 13.94 10.86 -0.77
N ASN A 98 14.16 9.84 0.07
CA ASN A 98 13.16 9.43 1.07
C ASN A 98 12.88 10.51 2.14
N SER A 99 13.74 11.51 2.27
CA SER A 99 13.53 12.63 3.20
C SER A 99 12.49 13.66 2.75
N LEU A 100 12.00 13.59 1.51
CA LEU A 100 11.01 14.52 1.00
C LEU A 100 9.64 14.27 1.66
N GLU A 101 9.03 15.32 2.21
CA GLU A 101 7.75 15.23 2.92
C GLU A 101 6.62 14.64 2.06
N ILE A 102 6.60 14.95 0.75
CA ILE A 102 5.58 14.47 -0.18
C ILE A 102 5.55 12.94 -0.29
N VAL A 103 6.68 12.25 -0.04
CA VAL A 103 6.78 10.78 -0.12
C VAL A 103 5.94 10.09 0.95
N TYR A 104 5.66 10.78 2.07
CA TYR A 104 4.87 10.30 3.19
C TYR A 104 3.36 10.63 3.06
N GLN A 105 2.98 11.45 2.05
CA GLN A 105 1.60 11.87 1.84
C GLN A 105 0.91 10.99 0.79
N GLU A 106 -0.26 10.48 1.10
CA GLU A 106 -1.07 9.76 0.14
C GLU A 106 -1.80 10.72 -0.80
N THR A 107 -1.52 10.63 -2.12
CA THR A 107 -2.18 11.49 -3.14
C THR A 107 -3.40 10.82 -3.78
N PHE A 108 -3.47 9.49 -3.78
CA PHE A 108 -4.51 8.70 -4.43
C PHE A 108 -4.65 8.98 -5.93
N ALA A 109 -3.52 9.17 -6.60
CA ALA A 109 -3.40 9.51 -8.01
C ALA A 109 -2.19 8.77 -8.63
N PRO A 110 -2.02 8.76 -9.97
CA PRO A 110 -1.00 7.95 -10.63
C PRO A 110 0.39 8.60 -10.57
N ILE A 111 0.95 8.73 -9.38
CA ILE A 111 2.33 9.18 -9.13
C ILE A 111 3.09 8.05 -8.47
N LEU A 112 4.22 7.66 -9.05
CA LEU A 112 5.16 6.70 -8.51
C LEU A 112 6.41 7.44 -8.04
N TYR A 113 6.76 7.27 -6.77
CA TYR A 113 8.03 7.75 -6.20
C TYR A 113 9.05 6.63 -6.27
N ILE A 114 10.16 6.84 -7.00
CA ILE A 114 11.28 5.90 -7.04
C ILE A 114 12.39 6.39 -6.11
N ILE A 115 12.78 5.54 -5.17
CA ILE A 115 13.73 5.82 -4.10
C ILE A 115 14.90 4.85 -4.23
N LYS A 116 16.11 5.37 -4.33
CA LYS A 116 17.32 4.55 -4.35
C LYS A 116 17.78 4.23 -2.94
N TYR A 117 18.12 2.98 -2.65
CA TYR A 117 18.76 2.61 -1.40
C TYR A 117 20.08 1.87 -1.63
N LYS A 118 20.90 1.79 -0.58
CA LYS A 118 22.20 1.12 -0.53
C LYS A 118 22.24 0.13 0.63
N GLY A 119 23.13 -0.85 0.50
CA GLY A 119 23.40 -1.83 1.55
C GLY A 119 22.44 -3.00 1.52
N ASP A 120 22.12 -3.57 2.67
CA ASP A 120 21.30 -4.78 2.74
C ASP A 120 19.78 -4.48 2.71
N ILE A 121 19.00 -5.55 2.61
CA ILE A 121 17.53 -5.46 2.54
C ILE A 121 16.90 -4.79 3.78
N LYS A 122 17.58 -4.79 4.93
CA LYS A 122 17.05 -4.11 6.13
C LYS A 122 16.87 -2.63 5.90
N ASN A 123 17.80 -1.98 5.16
CA ASN A 123 17.67 -0.57 4.84
C ASN A 123 16.40 -0.29 4.00
N ALA A 124 16.07 -1.18 3.07
CA ALA A 124 14.83 -1.05 2.29
C ALA A 124 13.59 -1.29 3.16
N ILE A 125 13.64 -2.25 4.08
CA ILE A 125 12.56 -2.53 5.03
C ILE A 125 12.34 -1.33 5.96
N ASP A 126 13.41 -0.74 6.47
CA ASP A 126 13.33 0.45 7.34
C ASP A 126 12.66 1.61 6.60
N ILE A 127 13.11 1.94 5.37
CA ILE A 127 12.47 2.96 4.52
C ILE A 127 10.99 2.61 4.24
N GLN A 128 10.69 1.34 3.96
CA GLN A 128 9.33 0.87 3.71
C GLN A 128 8.41 1.12 4.93
N ASN A 129 8.91 0.89 6.13
CA ASN A 129 8.16 0.94 7.37
C ASN A 129 8.03 2.36 7.98
N GLU A 130 8.73 3.37 7.44
CA GLU A 130 8.73 4.74 7.98
C GLU A 130 7.41 5.51 7.77
N VAL A 131 6.51 5.04 6.91
CA VAL A 131 5.22 5.72 6.67
C VAL A 131 4.14 5.27 7.67
N ASP A 132 3.15 6.12 7.88
CA ASP A 132 2.04 5.84 8.81
C ASP A 132 1.05 4.79 8.27
N GLN A 133 1.04 4.55 6.96
CA GLN A 133 0.20 3.53 6.33
C GLN A 133 0.86 2.16 6.39
N GLY A 134 0.05 1.12 6.62
CA GLY A 134 0.51 -0.27 6.72
C GLY A 134 -0.44 -1.26 6.06
N LEU A 135 -1.01 -0.93 4.90
CA LEU A 135 -1.97 -1.83 4.23
C LEU A 135 -1.26 -2.92 3.44
N SER A 136 -0.46 -2.54 2.44
CA SER A 136 0.12 -3.50 1.49
C SER A 136 1.54 -3.13 1.08
N SER A 137 2.37 -4.14 1.03
CA SER A 137 3.76 -4.08 0.60
C SER A 137 4.14 -5.27 -0.27
N ALA A 138 5.24 -5.16 -1.00
CA ALA A 138 5.76 -6.26 -1.80
C ALA A 138 7.28 -6.18 -1.90
N ILE A 139 7.93 -7.33 -1.95
CA ILE A 139 9.34 -7.48 -2.27
C ILE A 139 9.51 -8.27 -3.57
N MET A 140 10.45 -7.85 -4.41
CA MET A 140 10.88 -8.57 -5.61
C MET A 140 12.29 -9.08 -5.39
N THR A 141 12.44 -10.37 -5.12
CA THR A 141 13.73 -10.99 -4.84
C THR A 141 13.74 -12.47 -5.21
N ASN A 142 14.93 -12.98 -5.61
CA ASN A 142 15.18 -14.41 -5.77
C ASN A 142 15.94 -15.00 -4.57
N ASN A 143 16.25 -14.18 -3.55
CA ASN A 143 16.94 -14.59 -2.35
C ASN A 143 15.91 -15.01 -1.28
N LEU A 144 15.87 -16.31 -0.97
CA LEU A 144 14.95 -16.86 0.03
C LEU A 144 15.11 -16.19 1.40
N LYS A 145 16.33 -15.87 1.82
CA LYS A 145 16.57 -15.23 3.14
C LYS A 145 15.99 -13.82 3.20
N GLU A 146 16.05 -13.07 2.12
CA GLU A 146 15.42 -11.75 2.04
C GLU A 146 13.90 -11.85 2.05
N ALA A 147 13.34 -12.81 1.32
CA ALA A 147 11.90 -13.06 1.32
C ALA A 147 11.40 -13.44 2.73
N GLU A 148 12.07 -14.38 3.40
CA GLU A 148 11.74 -14.80 4.76
C GLU A 148 11.89 -13.65 5.77
N LEU A 149 12.94 -12.83 5.64
CA LEU A 149 13.11 -11.65 6.50
C LEU A 149 11.98 -10.64 6.30
N PHE A 150 11.62 -10.37 5.03
CA PHE A 150 10.53 -9.44 4.71
C PHE A 150 9.17 -9.88 5.25
N LEU A 151 8.91 -11.19 5.27
CA LEU A 151 7.68 -11.78 5.79
C LEU A 151 7.69 -11.98 7.32
N SER A 152 8.84 -11.84 7.97
CA SER A 152 8.98 -12.03 9.41
C SER A 152 8.47 -10.79 10.19
N HIS A 153 8.38 -10.93 11.52
CA HIS A 153 8.04 -9.81 12.42
C HIS A 153 9.10 -8.67 12.45
N TRP A 154 10.29 -8.89 11.86
CA TRP A 154 11.32 -7.88 11.64
C TRP A 154 11.23 -7.24 10.24
N GLY A 155 10.32 -7.72 9.42
CA GLY A 155 10.16 -7.31 8.03
C GLY A 155 9.11 -6.23 7.84
N SER A 156 8.25 -6.43 6.83
CA SER A 156 7.17 -5.49 6.54
C SER A 156 6.18 -5.39 7.70
N ASP A 157 5.82 -4.18 8.04
CA ASP A 157 4.80 -3.85 9.04
C ASP A 157 3.38 -3.72 8.45
N CYS A 158 3.19 -4.14 7.19
CA CYS A 158 1.91 -4.11 6.51
C CYS A 158 1.07 -5.36 6.80
N GLY A 159 -0.25 -5.20 6.74
CA GLY A 159 -1.19 -6.32 6.84
C GLY A 159 -1.14 -7.27 5.66
N ILE A 160 -0.66 -6.81 4.49
CA ILE A 160 -0.41 -7.60 3.28
C ILE A 160 1.06 -7.44 2.91
N ALA A 161 1.81 -8.55 2.93
CA ALA A 161 3.21 -8.60 2.53
C ALA A 161 3.37 -9.66 1.43
N ASN A 162 3.70 -9.23 0.24
CA ASN A 162 3.78 -10.08 -0.95
C ASN A 162 5.23 -10.33 -1.37
N VAL A 163 5.50 -11.48 -1.97
CA VAL A 163 6.80 -11.81 -2.56
C VAL A 163 6.60 -12.10 -4.04
N ASN A 164 7.36 -11.40 -4.89
CA ASN A 164 7.35 -11.54 -6.36
C ASN A 164 5.98 -11.35 -7.02
N ILE A 165 5.10 -10.62 -6.36
CA ILE A 165 3.84 -10.13 -6.90
C ILE A 165 3.61 -8.71 -6.38
N GLY A 166 2.91 -7.86 -7.14
CA GLY A 166 2.68 -6.46 -6.77
C GLY A 166 1.82 -6.28 -5.52
N THR A 167 1.79 -5.06 -5.01
CA THR A 167 1.04 -4.66 -3.80
C THR A 167 -0.48 -4.89 -3.91
N SER A 168 -1.02 -4.97 -5.14
CA SER A 168 -2.44 -5.28 -5.40
C SER A 168 -2.72 -6.78 -5.56
N GLY A 169 -1.74 -7.65 -5.33
CA GLY A 169 -1.86 -9.11 -5.42
C GLY A 169 -2.45 -9.75 -4.16
N ALA A 170 -3.53 -9.19 -3.62
CA ALA A 170 -4.23 -9.80 -2.48
C ALA A 170 -5.07 -11.00 -2.93
N GLU A 171 -4.79 -12.18 -2.35
CA GLU A 171 -5.55 -13.40 -2.62
C GLU A 171 -6.87 -13.38 -1.83
N ILE A 172 -7.98 -13.71 -2.51
CA ILE A 172 -9.33 -13.67 -1.91
C ILE A 172 -9.48 -14.59 -0.70
N GLY A 173 -8.73 -15.70 -0.64
CA GLY A 173 -8.71 -16.61 0.49
C GLY A 173 -7.97 -16.08 1.72
N GLY A 174 -7.20 -15.00 1.58
CA GLY A 174 -6.50 -14.31 2.65
C GLY A 174 -7.39 -13.32 3.40
N ALA A 175 -7.01 -13.01 4.63
CA ALA A 175 -7.65 -11.95 5.41
C ALA A 175 -7.10 -10.59 4.98
N PHE A 176 -7.90 -9.80 4.27
CA PHE A 176 -7.54 -8.47 3.77
C PHE A 176 -7.64 -7.43 4.88
N GLY A 177 -6.61 -6.61 5.03
CA GLY A 177 -6.61 -5.48 5.97
C GLY A 177 -5.20 -5.00 6.26
N GLY A 178 -5.09 -3.91 6.98
CA GLY A 178 -3.85 -3.19 7.25
C GLY A 178 -3.49 -3.09 8.72
N GLU A 179 -2.36 -2.49 8.95
CA GLU A 179 -1.81 -2.12 10.25
C GLU A 179 -1.61 -0.60 10.32
N LYS A 180 -1.17 -0.09 11.45
CA LYS A 180 -0.95 1.33 11.70
C LYS A 180 -2.20 2.18 11.36
N ASP A 181 -2.07 3.29 10.67
CA ASP A 181 -3.21 4.18 10.33
C ASP A 181 -4.23 3.53 9.37
N THR A 182 -3.88 2.44 8.71
CA THR A 182 -4.81 1.67 7.88
C THR A 182 -5.68 0.70 8.69
N GLY A 183 -5.54 0.69 10.01
CA GLY A 183 -6.33 -0.08 10.95
C GLY A 183 -5.86 -1.52 11.12
N GLY A 184 -6.34 -2.20 12.15
CA GLY A 184 -5.97 -3.59 12.51
C GLY A 184 -7.07 -4.63 12.23
N GLY A 185 -8.16 -4.24 11.55
CA GLY A 185 -9.24 -5.15 11.17
C GLY A 185 -8.88 -6.01 9.96
N ARG A 186 -9.64 -7.07 9.77
CA ARG A 186 -9.50 -7.94 8.58
C ARG A 186 -10.88 -8.25 8.00
N GLU A 187 -10.93 -8.46 6.67
CA GLU A 187 -12.13 -8.86 5.93
C GLU A 187 -11.80 -9.94 4.90
N SER A 188 -12.79 -10.42 4.18
CA SER A 188 -12.73 -11.45 3.14
C SER A 188 -12.48 -12.85 3.70
N GLY A 189 -11.28 -13.42 3.47
CA GLY A 189 -10.97 -14.82 3.71
C GLY A 189 -10.33 -15.14 5.06
N SER A 190 -9.78 -16.36 5.15
CA SER A 190 -9.11 -16.88 6.35
C SER A 190 -10.02 -16.83 7.58
N ASP A 191 -9.57 -16.28 8.67
CA ASP A 191 -10.30 -16.14 9.94
C ASP A 191 -11.00 -14.77 10.10
N ALA A 192 -11.11 -13.99 9.03
CA ALA A 192 -11.75 -12.66 9.03
C ALA A 192 -13.19 -12.71 9.55
N TRP A 193 -13.91 -13.83 9.37
CA TRP A 193 -15.25 -14.03 9.93
C TRP A 193 -15.34 -13.81 11.44
N LYS A 194 -14.22 -13.98 12.19
CA LYS A 194 -14.18 -13.79 13.65
C LYS A 194 -14.41 -12.33 14.05
N VAL A 195 -14.04 -11.36 13.22
CA VAL A 195 -14.23 -9.93 13.52
C VAL A 195 -15.71 -9.52 13.48
N TYR A 196 -16.55 -10.29 12.81
CA TYR A 196 -18.00 -10.10 12.76
C TYR A 196 -18.74 -10.77 13.94
N MET A 197 -18.01 -11.48 14.79
CA MET A 197 -18.56 -12.24 15.90
C MET A 197 -18.23 -11.55 17.23
N ARG A 198 -19.23 -11.50 18.13
CA ARG A 198 -18.98 -11.07 19.51
C ARG A 198 -18.27 -12.19 20.25
N ARG A 199 -17.07 -11.91 20.74
CA ARG A 199 -16.35 -12.84 21.61
C ARG A 199 -16.91 -12.75 23.02
N GLN A 200 -17.24 -13.90 23.59
CA GLN A 200 -17.73 -14.01 24.97
C GLN A 200 -17.15 -15.27 25.60
N THR A 201 -16.60 -15.13 26.79
CA THR A 201 -16.20 -16.27 27.63
C THR A 201 -17.36 -16.63 28.54
N ASN A 202 -17.74 -17.90 28.57
CA ASN A 202 -18.83 -18.41 29.41
C ASN A 202 -18.30 -19.55 30.27
N THR A 203 -18.68 -19.52 31.53
CA THR A 203 -18.48 -20.64 32.45
C THR A 203 -19.82 -21.01 33.02
N ILE A 204 -20.19 -22.30 32.92
CA ILE A 204 -21.47 -22.80 33.39
C ILE A 204 -21.21 -23.80 34.49
N ASN A 205 -21.74 -23.52 35.68
CA ASN A 205 -21.73 -24.49 36.80
C ASN A 205 -23.02 -25.31 36.75
N PHE A 206 -22.87 -26.62 36.57
CA PHE A 206 -23.99 -27.58 36.55
C PHE A 206 -24.28 -28.20 37.92
N SER A 207 -23.45 -27.92 38.94
CA SER A 207 -23.70 -28.38 40.28
C SER A 207 -24.60 -27.42 41.08
N SER A 208 -25.20 -27.90 42.17
CA SER A 208 -25.94 -27.08 43.13
C SER A 208 -25.03 -26.35 44.11
N GLU A 209 -23.72 -26.59 44.06
CA GLU A 209 -22.75 -25.98 44.93
C GLU A 209 -22.24 -24.65 44.39
N LEU A 210 -21.89 -23.71 45.25
CA LEU A 210 -21.21 -22.49 44.89
C LEU A 210 -19.69 -22.67 45.06
N PRO A 211 -18.95 -22.88 43.94
CA PRO A 211 -17.50 -23.03 44.02
C PRO A 211 -16.83 -21.68 44.26
N LEU A 212 -16.48 -21.42 45.51
CA LEU A 212 -15.78 -20.20 45.89
C LEU A 212 -14.28 -20.33 45.54
N ALA A 213 -13.69 -19.20 45.18
CA ALA A 213 -12.27 -19.14 44.83
C ALA A 213 -11.41 -19.50 46.09
N GLN A 214 -10.25 -20.11 45.82
CA GLN A 214 -9.23 -20.43 46.84
C GLN A 214 -9.73 -21.36 48.00
N GLY A 215 -10.77 -22.13 47.74
CA GLY A 215 -11.27 -23.08 48.75
C GLY A 215 -11.92 -22.44 50.00
N ILE A 216 -12.33 -21.18 49.88
CA ILE A 216 -13.10 -20.48 50.93
C ILE A 216 -14.41 -21.23 51.16
N LYS A 217 -14.74 -21.49 52.43
CA LYS A 217 -16.01 -22.06 52.87
C LYS A 217 -16.66 -21.13 53.86
N PHE A 218 -17.96 -20.96 53.74
CA PHE A 218 -18.78 -20.29 54.75
C PHE A 218 -19.60 -21.34 55.48
N ASP A 219 -19.55 -21.33 56.78
CA ASP A 219 -20.44 -22.16 57.61
C ASP A 219 -21.83 -21.55 57.52
N ASN A 220 -22.77 -22.23 56.89
CA ASN A 220 -24.20 -21.89 56.93
C ASN A 220 -24.77 -22.44 58.25
N ASN A 221 -24.72 -21.66 59.32
CA ASN A 221 -25.52 -21.90 60.53
C ASN A 221 -26.95 -21.37 60.35
#